data_3de920bf2e95abf5b5eeee08de7fbd33
#
_entry.id   3de920bf2e95abf5b5eeee08de7fbd33
#
_cell.length_a   1.000
_cell.length_b   1.000
_cell.length_c   1.000
_cell.angle_alpha   90.00
_cell.angle_beta   90.00
_cell.angle_gamma   90.00
#
_symmetry.space_group_name_H-M   'P 1'
#
loop_
_entity.id
_entity.type
_entity.pdbx_description
1 polymer ?
#
loop_
_entity_poly.entity_id
_entity_poly.type
_entity_poly.pdbx_seq_one_letter_code
_entity_poly.pdbx_strand_id
1 'polypeptide(L)'
;MIEVQHLTKRYGRVTAVHDVSFRVERGEILGFLGPNGAGKTTTMRILTGYMPATEGKAIVAGFDVFDQPIEAKRRTGYLPETPPLYPDMSVSEYLDFVAKIKGVPSADRRARVHYVMGRTRIGDMANRLCGKLSKGYRQRVGLASALIHNPDVLILDEPTAGLDPKQIIETRELIKELAGDHTIILSTHILPEVAQTCQRVVIINKGHVVAVDTPDNLTARLRGSETMYVQVDASGADAAASLSGVPGVTRVVEADRRDGMIGFEVDSESGRDVRRDLARTVVSSGWGLLEMRPMRMSLEDVFLSLTTEEVPTPAGEAIHA
;
A
#
# COMPACT_ATOMS: atom_id res chain seq x y z
N MET A 1 3.33 4.55 17.77
CA MET A 1 1.91 4.93 17.96
C MET A 1 0.98 3.74 17.83
N ILE A 2 1.24 2.86 16.88
CA ILE A 2 0.58 1.56 16.76
C ILE A 2 1.65 0.48 16.88
N GLU A 3 1.36 -0.59 17.59
CA GLU A 3 2.26 -1.73 17.75
C GLU A 3 1.47 -3.03 17.60
N VAL A 4 1.94 -3.88 16.72
CA VAL A 4 1.35 -5.19 16.43
C VAL A 4 2.40 -6.24 16.71
N GLN A 5 2.10 -7.20 17.59
CA GLN A 5 3.01 -8.22 18.06
C GLN A 5 2.41 -9.61 17.85
N HIS A 6 3.05 -10.40 17.00
CA HIS A 6 2.70 -11.82 16.74
C HIS A 6 1.22 -12.06 16.45
N LEU A 7 0.60 -11.13 15.70
CA LEU A 7 -0.84 -11.13 15.45
C LEU A 7 -1.24 -12.29 14.56
N THR A 8 -2.12 -13.16 15.07
CA THR A 8 -2.66 -14.29 14.33
C THR A 8 -4.19 -14.28 14.37
N LYS A 9 -4.82 -14.54 13.23
CA LYS A 9 -6.28 -14.71 13.13
C LYS A 9 -6.64 -15.95 12.33
N ARG A 10 -7.37 -16.85 13.01
CA ARG A 10 -7.91 -18.07 12.39
C ARG A 10 -9.43 -18.01 12.32
N TYR A 11 -9.98 -18.46 11.20
CA TYR A 11 -11.40 -18.68 10.98
C TYR A 11 -11.61 -20.18 10.73
N GLY A 12 -11.90 -20.93 11.81
CA GLY A 12 -11.90 -22.38 11.74
C GLY A 12 -10.54 -22.94 11.30
N ARG A 13 -10.49 -23.56 10.11
CA ARG A 13 -9.24 -24.13 9.55
C ARG A 13 -8.44 -23.13 8.71
N VAL A 14 -8.99 -21.95 8.42
CA VAL A 14 -8.32 -20.95 7.57
C VAL A 14 -7.59 -19.94 8.45
N THR A 15 -6.29 -19.82 8.28
CA THR A 15 -5.48 -18.76 8.90
C THR A 15 -5.43 -17.57 7.95
N ALA A 16 -6.12 -16.49 8.30
CA ALA A 16 -6.19 -15.28 7.49
C ALA A 16 -5.04 -14.30 7.75
N VAL A 17 -4.48 -14.33 8.96
CA VAL A 17 -3.31 -13.55 9.39
C VAL A 17 -2.46 -14.47 10.27
N HIS A 18 -1.18 -14.55 10.01
CA HIS A 18 -0.26 -15.46 10.69
C HIS A 18 0.99 -14.73 11.15
N ASP A 19 1.20 -14.65 12.47
CA ASP A 19 2.40 -14.11 13.11
C ASP A 19 2.85 -12.72 12.60
N VAL A 20 1.88 -11.83 12.36
CA VAL A 20 2.15 -10.50 11.83
C VAL A 20 2.64 -9.57 12.93
N SER A 21 3.80 -8.96 12.71
CA SER A 21 4.40 -7.98 13.63
C SER A 21 4.88 -6.74 12.84
N PHE A 22 4.47 -5.55 13.29
CA PHE A 22 4.95 -4.27 12.76
C PHE A 22 4.65 -3.12 13.72
N ARG A 23 5.28 -1.97 13.46
CA ARG A 23 5.10 -0.75 14.26
C ARG A 23 4.86 0.45 13.36
N VAL A 24 4.02 1.39 13.84
CA VAL A 24 3.77 2.67 13.16
C VAL A 24 4.13 3.80 14.13
N GLU A 25 4.98 4.70 13.67
CA GLU A 25 5.42 5.83 14.47
C GLU A 25 4.35 6.94 14.47
N ARG A 26 4.47 7.89 15.41
CA ARG A 26 3.52 9.00 15.51
C ARG A 26 3.63 9.92 14.29
N GLY A 27 2.50 10.25 13.66
CA GLY A 27 2.45 11.12 12.49
C GLY A 27 2.86 10.44 11.18
N GLU A 28 3.20 9.14 11.20
CA GLU A 28 3.55 8.34 10.03
C GLU A 28 2.31 7.94 9.23
N ILE A 29 2.41 7.94 7.90
CA ILE A 29 1.49 7.21 7.02
C ILE A 29 2.17 5.89 6.65
N LEU A 30 1.68 4.79 7.20
CA LEU A 30 2.10 3.44 6.85
C LEU A 30 1.17 2.85 5.79
N GLY A 31 1.72 2.44 4.65
CA GLY A 31 1.02 1.65 3.66
C GLY A 31 0.94 0.17 4.07
N PHE A 32 -0.24 -0.42 4.00
CA PHE A 32 -0.45 -1.85 4.22
C PHE A 32 -0.87 -2.50 2.90
N LEU A 33 0.09 -3.00 2.14
CA LEU A 33 -0.04 -3.43 0.76
C LEU A 33 -0.14 -4.94 0.64
N GLY A 34 -1.02 -5.42 -0.22
CA GLY A 34 -1.13 -6.86 -0.51
C GLY A 34 -2.26 -7.18 -1.49
N PRO A 35 -2.24 -8.35 -2.12
CA PRO A 35 -3.32 -8.79 -3.00
C PRO A 35 -4.64 -8.98 -2.24
N ASN A 36 -5.73 -9.17 -2.98
CA ASN A 36 -7.01 -9.51 -2.37
C ASN A 36 -6.90 -10.85 -1.64
N GLY A 37 -7.48 -10.93 -0.45
CA GLY A 37 -7.38 -12.13 0.40
C GLY A 37 -6.06 -12.27 1.19
N ALA A 38 -5.11 -11.33 1.07
CA ALA A 38 -3.84 -11.40 1.80
C ALA A 38 -3.93 -11.17 3.32
N GLY A 39 -5.10 -10.77 3.85
CA GLY A 39 -5.30 -10.52 5.28
C GLY A 39 -5.41 -9.04 5.66
N LYS A 40 -5.36 -8.09 4.71
CA LYS A 40 -5.40 -6.64 4.97
C LYS A 40 -6.59 -6.22 5.82
N THR A 41 -7.81 -6.41 5.30
CA THR A 41 -9.05 -6.03 6.01
C THR A 41 -9.21 -6.76 7.35
N THR A 42 -8.75 -8.00 7.46
CA THR A 42 -8.74 -8.74 8.73
C THR A 42 -7.86 -8.04 9.76
N THR A 43 -6.65 -7.64 9.36
CA THR A 43 -5.74 -6.88 10.22
C THR A 43 -6.36 -5.53 10.62
N MET A 44 -6.92 -4.77 9.66
CA MET A 44 -7.58 -3.48 9.96
C MET A 44 -8.74 -3.64 10.95
N ARG A 45 -9.56 -4.68 10.80
CA ARG A 45 -10.67 -4.99 11.72
C ARG A 45 -10.21 -5.35 13.12
N ILE A 46 -9.06 -6.00 13.28
CA ILE A 46 -8.49 -6.27 14.60
C ILE A 46 -7.99 -4.97 15.23
N LEU A 47 -7.21 -4.16 14.49
CA LEU A 47 -6.69 -2.88 15.00
C LEU A 47 -7.77 -1.89 15.40
N THR A 48 -8.95 -1.95 14.78
CA THR A 48 -10.11 -1.11 15.11
C THR A 48 -10.98 -1.68 16.24
N GLY A 49 -10.61 -2.86 16.78
CA GLY A 49 -11.38 -3.55 17.80
C GLY A 49 -12.75 -4.04 17.30
N TYR A 50 -12.91 -4.23 15.99
CA TYR A 50 -14.11 -4.82 15.40
C TYR A 50 -14.20 -6.32 15.70
N MET A 51 -13.06 -7.00 15.74
CA MET A 51 -12.96 -8.41 16.10
C MET A 51 -11.67 -8.69 16.89
N PRO A 52 -11.66 -9.69 17.79
CA PRO A 52 -10.44 -10.08 18.49
C PRO A 52 -9.47 -10.84 17.58
N ALA A 53 -8.17 -10.74 17.89
CA ALA A 53 -7.17 -11.66 17.39
C ALA A 53 -7.39 -13.08 17.98
N THR A 54 -6.82 -14.11 17.35
CA THR A 54 -6.74 -15.46 17.92
C THR A 54 -5.54 -15.57 18.85
N GLU A 55 -4.40 -14.95 18.45
CA GLU A 55 -3.16 -14.88 19.20
C GLU A 55 -2.47 -13.53 18.94
N GLY A 56 -1.54 -13.16 19.81
CA GLY A 56 -0.80 -11.91 19.70
C GLY A 56 -1.51 -10.70 20.29
N LYS A 57 -0.93 -9.52 20.09
CA LYS A 57 -1.42 -8.25 20.65
C LYS A 57 -1.45 -7.14 19.60
N ALA A 58 -2.39 -6.22 19.77
CA ALA A 58 -2.47 -4.98 19.02
C ALA A 58 -2.67 -3.81 19.99
N ILE A 59 -1.73 -2.87 19.98
CA ILE A 59 -1.76 -1.66 20.82
C ILE A 59 -1.95 -0.47 19.90
N VAL A 60 -2.96 0.36 20.18
CA VAL A 60 -3.27 1.55 19.41
C VAL A 60 -3.36 2.75 20.36
N ALA A 61 -2.58 3.79 20.07
CA ALA A 61 -2.45 4.98 20.89
C ALA A 61 -2.11 4.69 22.36
N GLY A 62 -1.35 3.62 22.63
CA GLY A 62 -0.95 3.18 23.96
C GLY A 62 -1.93 2.26 24.67
N PHE A 63 -3.07 1.93 24.04
CA PHE A 63 -4.11 1.06 24.60
C PHE A 63 -4.16 -0.28 23.89
N ASP A 64 -4.15 -1.38 24.65
CA ASP A 64 -4.41 -2.70 24.10
C ASP A 64 -5.86 -2.77 23.57
N VAL A 65 -6.01 -3.17 22.31
CA VAL A 65 -7.30 -3.16 21.62
C VAL A 65 -8.28 -4.16 22.21
N PHE A 66 -7.79 -5.25 22.81
CA PHE A 66 -8.60 -6.27 23.44
C PHE A 66 -8.92 -5.95 24.92
N ASP A 67 -7.90 -5.57 25.69
CA ASP A 67 -8.04 -5.32 27.12
C ASP A 67 -8.68 -3.95 27.42
N GLN A 68 -8.43 -2.95 26.57
CA GLN A 68 -8.89 -1.57 26.73
C GLN A 68 -9.65 -1.05 25.48
N PRO A 69 -10.67 -1.79 25.00
CA PRO A 69 -11.28 -1.52 23.68
C PRO A 69 -11.95 -0.15 23.59
N ILE A 70 -12.48 0.38 24.66
CA ILE A 70 -13.15 1.68 24.65
C ILE A 70 -12.15 2.82 24.47
N GLU A 71 -11.02 2.76 25.19
CA GLU A 71 -9.97 3.78 25.07
C GLU A 71 -9.28 3.74 23.72
N ALA A 72 -8.97 2.53 23.19
CA ALA A 72 -8.44 2.35 21.85
C ALA A 72 -9.42 2.93 20.79
N LYS A 73 -10.71 2.62 20.87
CA LYS A 73 -11.75 3.14 19.95
C LYS A 73 -11.95 4.64 20.01
N ARG A 74 -11.78 5.27 21.19
CA ARG A 74 -11.83 6.71 21.34
C ARG A 74 -10.70 7.43 20.63
N ARG A 75 -9.55 6.77 20.48
CA ARG A 75 -8.35 7.28 19.82
C ARG A 75 -8.24 6.91 18.35
N THR A 76 -9.20 6.10 17.85
CA THR A 76 -9.15 5.52 16.49
C THR A 76 -10.33 5.99 15.65
N GLY A 77 -10.03 6.57 14.49
CA GLY A 77 -10.97 6.74 13.39
C GLY A 77 -10.82 5.61 12.39
N TYR A 78 -11.92 5.09 11.89
CA TYR A 78 -11.94 3.98 10.93
C TYR A 78 -12.80 4.30 9.71
N LEU A 79 -12.22 4.19 8.54
CA LEU A 79 -12.91 4.21 7.26
C LEU A 79 -12.83 2.81 6.65
N PRO A 80 -13.90 2.01 6.66
CA PRO A 80 -13.93 0.75 5.92
C PRO A 80 -14.06 1.00 4.41
N GLU A 81 -13.73 0.01 3.59
CA GLU A 81 -13.85 0.05 2.12
C GLU A 81 -15.23 0.56 1.66
N THR A 82 -16.30 0.11 2.33
CA THR A 82 -17.66 0.63 2.12
C THR A 82 -18.12 1.32 3.40
N PRO A 83 -18.18 2.68 3.42
CA PRO A 83 -18.64 3.42 4.58
C PRO A 83 -20.10 3.11 4.94
N PRO A 84 -20.41 2.81 6.21
CA PRO A 84 -21.77 2.46 6.67
C PRO A 84 -22.62 3.73 6.85
N LEU A 85 -23.01 4.35 5.74
CA LEU A 85 -23.84 5.55 5.75
C LEU A 85 -25.32 5.19 5.86
N TYR A 86 -26.11 6.04 6.54
CA TYR A 86 -27.56 5.93 6.56
C TYR A 86 -28.16 6.68 5.36
N PRO A 87 -28.77 5.96 4.39
CA PRO A 87 -29.20 6.54 3.10
C PRO A 87 -30.21 7.67 3.25
N ASP A 88 -31.06 7.60 4.27
CA ASP A 88 -32.17 8.51 4.51
C ASP A 88 -31.79 9.74 5.34
N MET A 89 -30.56 9.80 5.83
CA MET A 89 -30.01 10.97 6.51
C MET A 89 -29.32 11.91 5.54
N SER A 90 -29.44 13.22 5.74
CA SER A 90 -28.54 14.19 5.10
C SER A 90 -27.12 14.04 5.65
N VAL A 91 -26.12 14.52 4.91
CA VAL A 91 -24.71 14.47 5.32
C VAL A 91 -24.49 15.12 6.69
N SER A 92 -25.10 16.29 6.93
CA SER A 92 -24.98 17.00 8.20
C SER A 92 -25.65 16.27 9.36
N GLU A 93 -26.83 15.69 9.16
CA GLU A 93 -27.52 14.88 10.17
C GLU A 93 -26.73 13.61 10.51
N TYR A 94 -26.21 12.92 9.49
CA TYR A 94 -25.38 11.74 9.69
C TYR A 94 -24.11 12.07 10.51
N LEU A 95 -23.41 13.16 10.16
CA LEU A 95 -22.20 13.55 10.89
C LEU A 95 -22.49 14.02 12.33
N ASP A 96 -23.60 14.71 12.57
CA ASP A 96 -24.05 15.05 13.94
C ASP A 96 -24.37 13.79 14.75
N PHE A 97 -25.06 12.84 14.13
CA PHE A 97 -25.36 11.53 14.74
C PHE A 97 -24.08 10.79 15.13
N VAL A 98 -23.09 10.71 14.21
CA VAL A 98 -21.79 10.08 14.50
C VAL A 98 -21.04 10.83 15.60
N ALA A 99 -21.05 12.17 15.59
CA ALA A 99 -20.44 12.98 16.64
C ALA A 99 -21.04 12.67 18.03
N LYS A 100 -22.35 12.46 18.10
CA LYS A 100 -23.06 12.00 19.30
C LYS A 100 -22.53 10.66 19.81
N ILE A 101 -22.47 9.65 18.92
CA ILE A 101 -22.02 8.30 19.27
C ILE A 101 -20.55 8.32 19.73
N LYS A 102 -19.72 9.13 19.06
CA LYS A 102 -18.29 9.28 19.38
C LYS A 102 -18.02 10.15 20.62
N GLY A 103 -19.07 10.64 21.30
CA GLY A 103 -18.96 11.35 22.56
C GLY A 103 -18.50 12.82 22.42
N VAL A 104 -18.64 13.43 21.23
CA VAL A 104 -18.38 14.87 21.06
C VAL A 104 -19.39 15.66 21.90
N PRO A 105 -18.94 16.59 22.77
CA PRO A 105 -19.82 17.40 23.59
C PRO A 105 -20.86 18.17 22.76
N SER A 106 -22.09 18.31 23.25
CA SER A 106 -23.17 18.93 22.48
C SER A 106 -22.86 20.38 22.06
N ALA A 107 -22.12 21.11 22.88
CA ALA A 107 -21.68 22.46 22.57
C ALA A 107 -20.73 22.53 21.36
N ASP A 108 -19.93 21.48 21.14
CA ASP A 108 -18.87 21.46 20.13
C ASP A 108 -19.29 20.77 18.81
N ARG A 109 -20.39 20.00 18.81
CA ARG A 109 -20.80 19.17 17.67
C ARG A 109 -20.94 19.95 16.38
N ARG A 110 -21.66 21.07 16.41
CA ARG A 110 -21.90 21.91 15.23
C ARG A 110 -20.58 22.39 14.62
N ALA A 111 -19.67 22.86 15.47
CA ALA A 111 -18.35 23.33 15.04
C ALA A 111 -17.51 22.16 14.47
N ARG A 112 -17.54 20.98 15.11
CA ARG A 112 -16.83 19.78 14.63
C ARG A 112 -17.39 19.28 13.31
N VAL A 113 -18.72 19.21 13.14
CA VAL A 113 -19.35 18.83 11.86
C VAL A 113 -18.90 19.79 10.77
N HIS A 114 -18.98 21.09 11.00
CA HIS A 114 -18.53 22.09 10.02
C HIS A 114 -17.04 21.93 9.67
N TYR A 115 -16.20 21.74 10.69
CA TYR A 115 -14.76 21.54 10.53
C TYR A 115 -14.44 20.33 9.66
N VAL A 116 -14.99 19.14 9.98
CA VAL A 116 -14.69 17.92 9.20
C VAL A 116 -15.25 17.98 7.79
N MET A 117 -16.40 18.62 7.59
CA MET A 117 -16.95 18.85 6.25
C MET A 117 -16.04 19.74 5.40
N GLY A 118 -15.45 20.77 5.99
CA GLY A 118 -14.44 21.60 5.34
C GLY A 118 -13.17 20.81 5.01
N ARG A 119 -12.63 20.08 5.98
CA ARG A 119 -11.42 19.24 5.81
C ARG A 119 -11.59 18.17 4.73
N THR A 120 -12.77 17.57 4.59
CA THR A 120 -13.04 16.53 3.60
C THR A 120 -13.69 17.04 2.29
N ARG A 121 -13.81 18.38 2.18
CA ARG A 121 -14.30 19.07 0.97
C ARG A 121 -15.69 18.58 0.54
N ILE A 122 -16.63 18.49 1.52
CA ILE A 122 -18.03 18.05 1.31
C ILE A 122 -19.07 19.09 1.78
N GLY A 123 -18.66 20.34 1.99
CA GLY A 123 -19.54 21.41 2.48
C GLY A 123 -20.75 21.68 1.59
N ASP A 124 -20.59 21.54 0.27
CA ASP A 124 -21.64 21.68 -0.74
C ASP A 124 -22.70 20.57 -0.67
N MET A 125 -22.40 19.45 -0.03
CA MET A 125 -23.30 18.29 0.13
C MET A 125 -24.04 18.24 1.47
N ALA A 126 -23.90 19.25 2.34
CA ALA A 126 -24.43 19.25 3.71
C ALA A 126 -25.89 18.75 3.84
N ASN A 127 -26.74 19.24 2.97
CA ASN A 127 -28.18 18.95 2.99
C ASN A 127 -28.60 17.81 2.06
N ARG A 128 -27.62 17.17 1.36
CA ARG A 128 -27.94 16.08 0.45
C ARG A 128 -28.03 14.76 1.21
N LEU A 129 -29.00 13.92 0.83
CA LEU A 129 -29.15 12.58 1.40
C LEU A 129 -27.94 11.71 1.07
N CYS A 130 -27.41 10.96 2.05
CA CYS A 130 -26.28 10.05 1.88
C CYS A 130 -26.51 9.03 0.77
N GLY A 131 -27.73 8.53 0.59
CA GLY A 131 -28.11 7.61 -0.46
C GLY A 131 -28.04 8.18 -1.88
N LYS A 132 -28.01 9.52 -2.03
CA LYS A 132 -27.95 10.24 -3.32
C LYS A 132 -26.54 10.70 -3.69
N LEU A 133 -25.52 10.33 -2.90
CA LEU A 133 -24.14 10.71 -3.13
C LEU A 133 -23.47 9.77 -4.15
N SER A 134 -22.53 10.32 -4.94
CA SER A 134 -21.59 9.51 -5.72
C SER A 134 -20.67 8.68 -4.78
N LYS A 135 -20.00 7.68 -5.32
CA LYS A 135 -19.07 6.84 -4.54
C LYS A 135 -17.98 7.69 -3.87
N GLY A 136 -17.37 8.64 -4.60
CA GLY A 136 -16.35 9.53 -4.04
C GLY A 136 -16.86 10.40 -2.91
N TYR A 137 -18.05 10.98 -3.03
CA TYR A 137 -18.65 11.72 -1.92
C TYR A 137 -18.98 10.81 -0.73
N ARG A 138 -19.44 9.58 -0.94
CA ARG A 138 -19.65 8.61 0.15
C ARG A 138 -18.35 8.31 0.89
N GLN A 139 -17.24 8.12 0.18
CA GLN A 139 -15.92 7.93 0.79
C GLN A 139 -15.49 9.15 1.63
N ARG A 140 -15.66 10.36 1.10
CA ARG A 140 -15.34 11.60 1.83
C ARG A 140 -16.21 11.80 3.08
N VAL A 141 -17.51 11.46 3.02
CA VAL A 141 -18.40 11.47 4.20
C VAL A 141 -17.95 10.41 5.21
N GLY A 142 -17.55 9.21 4.75
CA GLY A 142 -16.96 8.18 5.61
C GLY A 142 -15.69 8.65 6.30
N LEU A 143 -14.80 9.33 5.57
CA LEU A 143 -13.58 9.92 6.14
C LEU A 143 -13.91 11.03 7.14
N ALA A 144 -14.90 11.91 6.84
CA ALA A 144 -15.38 12.92 7.78
C ALA A 144 -15.90 12.29 9.08
N SER A 145 -16.63 11.18 8.98
CA SER A 145 -17.12 10.44 10.14
C SER A 145 -15.98 9.82 10.97
N ALA A 146 -14.92 9.34 10.32
CA ALA A 146 -13.73 8.84 11.00
C ALA A 146 -12.96 9.95 11.75
N LEU A 147 -12.99 11.18 11.25
CA LEU A 147 -12.32 12.36 11.80
C LEU A 147 -13.11 13.10 12.88
N ILE A 148 -14.43 12.85 13.02
CA ILE A 148 -15.35 13.69 13.78
C ILE A 148 -14.95 13.90 15.23
N HIS A 149 -14.37 12.92 15.89
CA HIS A 149 -13.94 12.94 17.29
C HIS A 149 -12.45 13.25 17.49
N ASN A 150 -11.76 13.70 16.45
CA ASN A 150 -10.34 14.05 16.46
C ASN A 150 -9.42 12.91 16.96
N PRO A 151 -9.43 11.74 16.30
CA PRO A 151 -8.65 10.59 16.76
C PRO A 151 -7.14 10.79 16.59
N ASP A 152 -6.33 10.15 17.41
CA ASP A 152 -4.86 10.13 17.24
C ASP A 152 -4.44 9.25 16.04
N VAL A 153 -5.24 8.22 15.73
CA VAL A 153 -4.97 7.21 14.70
C VAL A 153 -6.12 7.14 13.70
N LEU A 154 -5.79 7.10 12.42
CA LEU A 154 -6.73 6.82 11.33
C LEU A 154 -6.37 5.49 10.66
N ILE A 155 -7.35 4.62 10.53
CA ILE A 155 -7.24 3.36 9.79
C ILE A 155 -8.17 3.46 8.57
N LEU A 156 -7.57 3.45 7.38
CA LEU A 156 -8.26 3.66 6.11
C LEU A 156 -8.14 2.37 5.27
N ASP A 157 -9.26 1.67 5.12
CA ASP A 157 -9.29 0.39 4.40
C ASP A 157 -9.77 0.62 2.96
N GLU A 158 -8.86 0.53 1.98
CA GLU A 158 -9.08 0.73 0.55
C GLU A 158 -9.83 2.06 0.23
N PRO A 159 -9.37 3.23 0.72
CA PRO A 159 -10.13 4.48 0.65
C PRO A 159 -10.37 5.00 -0.78
N THR A 160 -9.62 4.52 -1.75
CA THR A 160 -9.67 4.90 -3.16
C THR A 160 -10.33 3.85 -4.06
N ALA A 161 -10.75 2.72 -3.49
CA ALA A 161 -11.32 1.61 -4.26
C ALA A 161 -12.54 2.02 -5.11
N GLY A 162 -12.39 1.85 -6.45
CA GLY A 162 -13.44 2.14 -7.43
C GLY A 162 -13.79 3.62 -7.58
N LEU A 163 -12.86 4.52 -7.25
CA LEU A 163 -12.91 5.93 -7.60
C LEU A 163 -12.32 6.14 -9.01
N ASP A 164 -12.71 7.23 -9.66
CA ASP A 164 -12.05 7.64 -10.89
C ASP A 164 -10.66 8.25 -10.63
N PRO A 165 -9.78 8.36 -11.66
CA PRO A 165 -8.40 8.83 -11.47
C PRO A 165 -8.29 10.20 -10.81
N LYS A 166 -9.20 11.14 -11.10
CA LYS A 166 -9.20 12.47 -10.47
C LYS A 166 -9.52 12.37 -8.98
N GLN A 167 -10.55 11.60 -8.63
CA GLN A 167 -10.96 11.39 -7.24
C GLN A 167 -9.87 10.65 -6.43
N ILE A 168 -9.13 9.73 -7.06
CA ILE A 168 -7.98 9.07 -6.42
C ILE A 168 -6.92 10.10 -6.03
N ILE A 169 -6.55 11.00 -6.94
CA ILE A 169 -5.57 12.07 -6.67
C ILE A 169 -6.05 12.96 -5.53
N GLU A 170 -7.29 13.44 -5.60
CA GLU A 170 -7.88 14.32 -4.57
C GLU A 170 -7.97 13.63 -3.19
N THR A 171 -8.27 12.33 -3.15
CA THR A 171 -8.33 11.56 -1.90
C THR A 171 -6.92 11.36 -1.30
N ARG A 172 -5.92 11.10 -2.13
CA ARG A 172 -4.52 10.99 -1.68
C ARG A 172 -3.99 12.32 -1.11
N GLU A 173 -4.27 13.43 -1.78
CA GLU A 173 -3.90 14.76 -1.27
C GLU A 173 -4.54 15.01 0.10
N LEU A 174 -5.83 14.69 0.23
CA LEU A 174 -6.55 14.81 1.49
C LEU A 174 -5.93 13.95 2.59
N ILE A 175 -5.55 12.70 2.30
CA ILE A 175 -4.87 11.83 3.28
C ILE A 175 -3.52 12.42 3.70
N LYS A 176 -2.75 12.97 2.75
CA LYS A 176 -1.47 13.64 3.06
C LYS A 176 -1.66 14.88 3.93
N GLU A 177 -2.70 15.68 3.68
CA GLU A 177 -3.04 16.86 4.51
C GLU A 177 -3.42 16.49 5.95
N LEU A 178 -3.87 15.25 6.19
CA LEU A 178 -4.19 14.74 7.52
C LEU A 178 -2.98 14.18 8.27
N ALA A 179 -1.90 13.88 7.55
CA ALA A 179 -0.64 13.45 8.15
C ALA A 179 -0.04 14.59 9.01
N GLY A 180 0.64 14.23 10.07
CA GLY A 180 1.15 15.21 11.05
C GLY A 180 0.18 15.45 12.20
N ASP A 181 -1.11 15.66 11.92
CA ASP A 181 -2.15 15.71 12.96
C ASP A 181 -2.56 14.31 13.42
N HIS A 182 -2.46 13.31 12.51
CA HIS A 182 -2.87 11.93 12.75
C HIS A 182 -1.79 10.93 12.33
N THR A 183 -1.75 9.78 12.99
CA THR A 183 -0.99 8.60 12.54
C THR A 183 -1.92 7.76 11.66
N ILE A 184 -1.49 7.37 10.46
CA ILE A 184 -2.37 6.79 9.46
C ILE A 184 -1.89 5.40 9.04
N ILE A 185 -2.78 4.40 9.03
CA ILE A 185 -2.59 3.16 8.26
C ILE A 185 -3.51 3.23 7.04
N LEU A 186 -2.93 3.07 5.86
CA LEU A 186 -3.60 3.03 4.58
C LEU A 186 -3.51 1.62 4.00
N SER A 187 -4.61 0.85 3.98
CA SER A 187 -4.62 -0.43 3.27
C SER A 187 -4.97 -0.23 1.80
N THR A 188 -4.23 -0.87 0.93
CA THR A 188 -4.49 -0.87 -0.51
C THR A 188 -3.84 -2.06 -1.21
N HIS A 189 -4.30 -2.38 -2.41
CA HIS A 189 -3.64 -3.30 -3.33
C HIS A 189 -2.95 -2.56 -4.49
N ILE A 190 -2.98 -1.22 -4.48
CA ILE A 190 -2.50 -0.35 -5.56
C ILE A 190 -1.15 0.26 -5.17
N LEU A 191 -0.09 -0.21 -5.78
CA LEU A 191 1.29 0.20 -5.49
C LEU A 191 1.58 1.69 -5.70
N PRO A 192 1.17 2.33 -6.82
CA PRO A 192 1.36 3.76 -7.02
C PRO A 192 0.76 4.63 -5.91
N GLU A 193 -0.30 4.17 -5.25
CA GLU A 193 -0.88 4.89 -4.11
C GLU A 193 0.06 4.91 -2.92
N VAL A 194 0.64 3.76 -2.61
CA VAL A 194 1.58 3.60 -1.50
C VAL A 194 2.85 4.40 -1.75
N ALA A 195 3.43 4.25 -2.96
CA ALA A 195 4.66 4.96 -3.36
C ALA A 195 4.55 6.47 -3.24
N GLN A 196 3.38 7.02 -3.53
CA GLN A 196 3.16 8.47 -3.54
C GLN A 196 2.65 9.02 -2.21
N THR A 197 2.15 8.18 -1.30
CA THR A 197 1.45 8.64 -0.11
C THR A 197 2.13 8.23 1.20
N CYS A 198 2.78 7.07 1.22
CA CYS A 198 3.27 6.45 2.45
C CYS A 198 4.78 6.63 2.64
N GLN A 199 5.22 6.83 3.87
CA GLN A 199 6.64 6.87 4.24
C GLN A 199 7.24 5.46 4.31
N ARG A 200 6.48 4.49 4.81
CA ARG A 200 6.86 3.07 4.89
C ARG A 200 5.71 2.19 4.44
N VAL A 201 6.07 0.98 4.07
CA VAL A 201 5.13 -0.03 3.56
C VAL A 201 5.35 -1.35 4.28
N VAL A 202 4.28 -1.97 4.70
CA VAL A 202 4.20 -3.39 5.06
C VAL A 202 3.58 -4.12 3.88
N ILE A 203 4.31 -5.06 3.29
CA ILE A 203 3.77 -5.95 2.26
C ILE A 203 3.31 -7.24 2.92
N ILE A 204 2.04 -7.58 2.72
CA ILE A 204 1.43 -8.81 3.24
C ILE A 204 1.01 -9.72 2.09
N ASN A 205 1.32 -11.01 2.19
CA ASN A 205 0.87 -12.05 1.25
C ASN A 205 0.47 -13.32 2.00
N LYS A 206 -0.68 -13.91 1.64
CA LYS A 206 -1.20 -15.15 2.27
C LYS A 206 -1.19 -15.12 3.80
N GLY A 207 -1.46 -13.96 4.39
CA GLY A 207 -1.49 -13.76 5.85
C GLY A 207 -0.13 -13.48 6.50
N HIS A 208 0.97 -13.49 5.76
CA HIS A 208 2.33 -13.25 6.28
C HIS A 208 2.88 -11.91 5.84
N VAL A 209 3.63 -11.23 6.71
CA VAL A 209 4.42 -10.06 6.32
C VAL A 209 5.65 -10.54 5.54
N VAL A 210 5.77 -10.11 4.29
CA VAL A 210 6.88 -10.47 3.39
C VAL A 210 7.96 -9.40 3.33
N ALA A 211 7.59 -8.13 3.57
CA ALA A 211 8.57 -7.03 3.64
C ALA A 211 8.02 -5.85 4.46
N VAL A 212 8.93 -5.12 5.11
CA VAL A 212 8.66 -3.83 5.77
C VAL A 212 9.81 -2.89 5.47
N ASP A 213 9.57 -1.85 4.66
CA ASP A 213 10.60 -0.84 4.35
C ASP A 213 9.98 0.43 3.75
N THR A 214 10.82 1.40 3.40
CA THR A 214 10.40 2.54 2.56
C THR A 214 10.17 2.10 1.12
N PRO A 215 9.30 2.74 0.34
CA PRO A 215 9.12 2.45 -1.08
C PRO A 215 10.43 2.47 -1.88
N ASP A 216 11.30 3.45 -1.59
CA ASP A 216 12.61 3.60 -2.24
C ASP A 216 13.56 2.44 -1.89
N ASN A 217 13.62 2.01 -0.62
CA ASN A 217 14.45 0.90 -0.18
C ASN A 217 13.97 -0.44 -0.76
N LEU A 218 12.65 -0.66 -0.82
CA LEU A 218 12.09 -1.86 -1.45
C LEU A 218 12.51 -1.95 -2.92
N THR A 219 12.43 -0.83 -3.63
CA THR A 219 12.90 -0.75 -5.02
C THR A 219 14.43 -0.96 -5.12
N ALA A 220 15.21 -0.45 -4.16
CA ALA A 220 16.66 -0.57 -4.17
C ALA A 220 17.17 -1.98 -3.80
N ARG A 221 16.50 -2.69 -2.87
CA ARG A 221 16.91 -4.05 -2.44
C ARG A 221 16.83 -5.10 -3.53
N LEU A 222 15.89 -4.97 -4.47
CA LEU A 222 15.78 -5.87 -5.62
C LEU A 222 16.68 -5.45 -6.79
N ARG A 223 17.40 -4.32 -6.66
CA ARG A 223 18.51 -3.94 -7.56
C ARG A 223 19.78 -4.78 -7.32
N GLY A 224 19.64 -6.06 -7.00
CA GLY A 224 20.79 -6.97 -6.89
C GLY A 224 21.61 -7.07 -8.16
N SER A 225 21.03 -6.74 -9.31
CA SER A 225 21.68 -6.50 -10.59
C SER A 225 21.18 -5.16 -11.16
N GLU A 226 22.07 -4.31 -11.68
CA GLU A 226 21.67 -3.15 -12.47
C GLU A 226 21.23 -3.65 -13.84
N THR A 227 19.94 -3.74 -14.08
CA THR A 227 19.39 -4.14 -15.38
C THR A 227 19.37 -2.95 -16.33
N MET A 228 19.95 -3.11 -17.50
CA MET A 228 19.95 -2.14 -18.59
C MET A 228 19.09 -2.64 -19.74
N TYR A 229 18.22 -1.78 -20.28
CA TYR A 229 17.63 -2.03 -21.59
C TYR A 229 18.56 -1.48 -22.67
N VAL A 230 18.89 -2.35 -23.64
CA VAL A 230 19.77 -2.00 -24.77
C VAL A 230 19.06 -2.40 -26.04
N GLN A 231 18.72 -1.41 -26.89
CA GLN A 231 18.12 -1.69 -28.20
C GLN A 231 19.16 -1.47 -29.30
N VAL A 232 19.29 -2.47 -30.15
CA VAL A 232 20.28 -2.47 -31.23
C VAL A 232 19.64 -2.80 -32.58
N ASP A 233 20.22 -2.26 -33.63
CA ASP A 233 19.96 -2.66 -35.01
C ASP A 233 20.98 -3.76 -35.37
N ALA A 234 20.59 -5.03 -35.17
CA ALA A 234 21.47 -6.17 -35.33
C ALA A 234 20.70 -7.44 -35.70
N SER A 235 21.37 -8.39 -36.33
CA SER A 235 20.83 -9.72 -36.57
C SER A 235 21.02 -10.62 -35.35
N GLY A 236 19.97 -10.77 -34.63
CA GLY A 236 19.55 -11.62 -33.48
C GLY A 236 20.61 -12.34 -32.65
N ALA A 237 20.99 -13.54 -33.05
CA ALA A 237 21.78 -14.47 -32.22
C ALA A 237 23.17 -13.93 -31.82
N ASP A 238 23.80 -13.17 -32.69
CA ASP A 238 25.17 -12.65 -32.48
C ASP A 238 25.19 -11.50 -31.44
N ALA A 239 24.11 -10.71 -31.34
CA ALA A 239 24.04 -9.59 -30.44
C ALA A 239 23.95 -10.05 -28.98
N ALA A 240 23.12 -11.03 -28.65
CA ALA A 240 22.99 -11.55 -27.27
C ALA A 240 24.32 -12.16 -26.78
N ALA A 241 25.01 -12.93 -27.63
CA ALA A 241 26.29 -13.53 -27.29
C ALA A 241 27.39 -12.46 -27.05
N SER A 242 27.43 -11.43 -27.90
CA SER A 242 28.42 -10.34 -27.78
C SER A 242 28.18 -9.48 -26.53
N LEU A 243 26.91 -9.16 -26.19
CA LEU A 243 26.57 -8.43 -24.99
C LEU A 243 26.85 -9.26 -23.72
N SER A 244 26.64 -10.59 -23.77
CA SER A 244 26.98 -11.50 -22.66
C SER A 244 28.47 -11.59 -22.38
N GLY A 245 29.33 -11.36 -23.43
CA GLY A 245 30.77 -11.30 -23.27
C GLY A 245 31.34 -10.06 -22.61
N VAL A 246 30.54 -9.04 -22.34
CA VAL A 246 30.99 -7.80 -21.71
C VAL A 246 31.32 -8.05 -20.23
N PRO A 247 32.52 -7.66 -19.75
CA PRO A 247 32.93 -7.90 -18.38
C PRO A 247 31.98 -7.23 -17.36
N GLY A 248 31.40 -8.02 -16.46
CA GLY A 248 30.45 -7.58 -15.46
C GLY A 248 28.97 -7.76 -15.87
N VAL A 249 28.71 -8.21 -17.08
CA VAL A 249 27.38 -8.68 -17.49
C VAL A 249 27.17 -10.09 -16.95
N THR A 250 26.05 -10.31 -16.27
CA THR A 250 25.68 -11.60 -15.66
C THR A 250 24.61 -12.34 -16.44
N ARG A 251 23.75 -11.60 -17.15
CA ARG A 251 22.64 -12.18 -17.92
C ARG A 251 22.25 -11.26 -19.07
N VAL A 252 21.88 -11.82 -20.22
CA VAL A 252 21.30 -11.11 -21.37
C VAL A 252 20.07 -11.87 -21.84
N VAL A 253 18.94 -11.19 -21.94
CA VAL A 253 17.67 -11.75 -22.43
C VAL A 253 17.09 -10.85 -23.50
N GLU A 254 16.61 -11.42 -24.58
CA GLU A 254 15.85 -10.69 -25.60
C GLU A 254 14.50 -10.30 -25.01
N ALA A 255 14.21 -8.99 -24.97
CA ALA A 255 12.98 -8.43 -24.41
C ALA A 255 11.91 -8.21 -25.50
N ASP A 256 12.32 -7.63 -26.63
CA ASP A 256 11.43 -7.39 -27.76
C ASP A 256 12.20 -7.40 -29.09
N ARG A 257 11.44 -7.61 -30.18
CA ARG A 257 11.97 -7.59 -31.54
C ARG A 257 10.93 -6.95 -32.48
N ARG A 258 11.32 -5.87 -33.17
CA ARG A 258 10.45 -5.19 -34.15
C ARG A 258 11.31 -4.63 -35.28
N ASP A 259 10.87 -4.85 -36.52
CA ASP A 259 11.41 -4.20 -37.73
C ASP A 259 12.95 -4.28 -37.87
N GLY A 260 13.56 -5.41 -37.49
CA GLY A 260 15.02 -5.58 -37.51
C GLY A 260 15.76 -5.02 -36.29
N MET A 261 15.06 -4.36 -35.38
CA MET A 261 15.57 -3.88 -34.09
C MET A 261 15.31 -4.92 -33.01
N ILE A 262 16.26 -5.08 -32.11
CA ILE A 262 16.16 -6.03 -31.00
C ILE A 262 16.48 -5.31 -29.70
N GLY A 263 15.57 -5.42 -28.73
CA GLY A 263 15.75 -4.95 -27.36
C GLY A 263 16.26 -6.09 -26.47
N PHE A 264 17.29 -5.83 -25.68
CA PHE A 264 17.86 -6.75 -24.71
C PHE A 264 17.74 -6.18 -23.29
N GLU A 265 17.39 -7.05 -22.35
CA GLU A 265 17.59 -6.83 -20.93
C GLU A 265 18.97 -7.39 -20.55
N VAL A 266 19.82 -6.54 -20.04
CA VAL A 266 21.19 -6.86 -19.66
C VAL A 266 21.38 -6.64 -18.19
N ASP A 267 21.57 -7.71 -17.42
CA ASP A 267 21.87 -7.66 -15.99
C ASP A 267 23.39 -7.56 -15.78
N SER A 268 23.81 -6.72 -14.86
CA SER A 268 25.20 -6.55 -14.46
C SER A 268 25.43 -6.79 -12.97
N GLU A 269 26.68 -7.05 -12.59
CA GLU A 269 27.10 -7.12 -11.21
C GLU A 269 26.77 -5.84 -10.46
N SER A 270 26.31 -5.96 -9.22
CA SER A 270 25.96 -4.81 -8.36
C SER A 270 27.13 -3.83 -8.20
N GLY A 271 26.86 -2.56 -8.45
CA GLY A 271 27.86 -1.48 -8.32
C GLY A 271 28.84 -1.36 -9.48
N ARG A 272 28.67 -2.14 -10.58
CA ARG A 272 29.52 -2.05 -11.76
C ARG A 272 28.78 -1.37 -12.92
N ASP A 273 29.24 -0.20 -13.30
CA ASP A 273 28.71 0.53 -14.47
C ASP A 273 29.23 -0.09 -15.79
N VAL A 274 28.40 -0.91 -16.44
CA VAL A 274 28.71 -1.57 -17.70
C VAL A 274 28.32 -0.76 -18.95
N ARG A 275 27.70 0.40 -18.79
CA ARG A 275 27.13 1.19 -19.91
C ARG A 275 28.14 1.51 -21.00
N ARG A 276 29.32 1.96 -20.60
CA ARG A 276 30.38 2.33 -21.55
C ARG A 276 30.89 1.14 -22.34
N ASP A 277 31.02 -0.02 -21.70
CA ASP A 277 31.53 -1.25 -22.33
C ASP A 277 30.47 -1.87 -23.22
N LEU A 278 29.19 -1.87 -22.82
CA LEU A 278 28.06 -2.26 -23.68
C LEU A 278 27.99 -1.39 -24.94
N ALA A 279 28.00 -0.08 -24.79
CA ALA A 279 28.00 0.83 -25.95
C ALA A 279 29.18 0.58 -26.90
N ARG A 280 30.38 0.39 -26.35
CA ARG A 280 31.58 0.08 -27.16
C ARG A 280 31.41 -1.24 -27.90
N THR A 281 30.92 -2.27 -27.25
CA THR A 281 30.69 -3.61 -27.87
C THR A 281 29.70 -3.49 -29.02
N VAL A 282 28.57 -2.82 -28.84
CA VAL A 282 27.56 -2.59 -29.89
C VAL A 282 28.19 -1.91 -31.10
N VAL A 283 28.89 -0.78 -30.89
CA VAL A 283 29.48 0.00 -31.97
C VAL A 283 30.62 -0.75 -32.65
N SER A 284 31.49 -1.44 -31.89
CA SER A 284 32.61 -2.22 -32.47
C SER A 284 32.14 -3.45 -33.25
N SER A 285 30.96 -3.97 -32.98
CA SER A 285 30.32 -5.05 -33.74
C SER A 285 29.63 -4.54 -35.03
N GLY A 286 29.68 -3.24 -35.30
CA GLY A 286 29.07 -2.63 -36.49
C GLY A 286 27.55 -2.45 -36.38
N TRP A 287 26.98 -2.55 -35.20
CA TRP A 287 25.54 -2.39 -34.97
C TRP A 287 25.19 -0.94 -34.58
N GLY A 288 23.98 -0.53 -34.92
CA GLY A 288 23.40 0.73 -34.45
C GLY A 288 22.90 0.60 -33.01
N LEU A 289 23.42 1.41 -32.08
CA LEU A 289 22.85 1.56 -30.75
C LEU A 289 21.67 2.53 -30.83
N LEU A 290 20.46 2.07 -30.64
CA LEU A 290 19.24 2.85 -30.80
C LEU A 290 18.74 3.42 -29.47
N GLU A 291 18.79 2.60 -28.42
CA GLU A 291 18.42 3.03 -27.07
C GLU A 291 19.31 2.33 -26.03
N MET A 292 19.67 3.07 -24.98
CA MET A 292 20.29 2.51 -23.77
C MET A 292 19.77 3.27 -22.55
N ARG A 293 19.03 2.56 -21.72
CA ARG A 293 18.49 3.15 -20.49
C ARG A 293 18.55 2.15 -19.33
N PRO A 294 18.74 2.61 -18.09
CA PRO A 294 18.59 1.75 -16.95
C PRO A 294 17.12 1.29 -16.85
N MET A 295 16.90 0.00 -16.72
CA MET A 295 15.61 -0.53 -16.31
C MET A 295 15.53 -0.38 -14.79
N ARG A 296 14.66 0.52 -14.36
CA ARG A 296 14.31 0.58 -12.96
C ARG A 296 13.22 -0.45 -12.74
N MET A 297 13.48 -1.47 -11.91
CA MET A 297 12.38 -2.29 -11.40
C MET A 297 11.36 -1.35 -10.79
N SER A 298 10.14 -1.46 -11.25
CA SER A 298 9.03 -0.75 -10.65
C SER A 298 8.71 -1.40 -9.29
N LEU A 299 8.05 -0.69 -8.40
CA LEU A 299 7.52 -1.32 -7.18
C LEU A 299 6.54 -2.47 -7.52
N GLU A 300 5.93 -2.45 -8.72
CA GLU A 300 5.10 -3.53 -9.25
C GLU A 300 5.90 -4.82 -9.43
N ASP A 301 7.10 -4.73 -10.02
CA ASP A 301 7.98 -5.90 -10.22
C ASP A 301 8.44 -6.45 -8.86
N VAL A 302 8.76 -5.55 -7.91
CA VAL A 302 9.06 -5.89 -6.50
C VAL A 302 7.90 -6.64 -5.87
N PHE A 303 6.71 -6.11 -6.01
CA PHE A 303 5.50 -6.70 -5.43
C PHE A 303 5.21 -8.07 -6.06
N LEU A 304 5.31 -8.19 -7.38
CA LEU A 304 5.13 -9.46 -8.08
C LEU A 304 6.16 -10.49 -7.61
N SER A 305 7.45 -10.15 -7.54
CA SER A 305 8.49 -11.08 -7.07
C SER A 305 8.21 -11.57 -5.65
N LEU A 306 7.89 -10.65 -4.72
CA LEU A 306 7.60 -10.98 -3.32
C LEU A 306 6.28 -11.74 -3.12
N THR A 307 5.35 -11.66 -4.07
CA THR A 307 4.04 -12.33 -3.96
C THR A 307 3.92 -13.60 -4.79
N THR A 308 4.80 -13.81 -5.79
CA THR A 308 4.84 -15.02 -6.62
C THR A 308 5.85 -16.07 -6.11
N GLU A 309 6.89 -15.66 -5.36
CA GLU A 309 7.74 -16.65 -4.68
C GLU A 309 6.90 -17.40 -3.64
N GLU A 310 6.94 -18.75 -3.70
CA GLU A 310 6.32 -19.59 -2.67
C GLU A 310 6.99 -19.26 -1.33
N VAL A 311 6.19 -18.83 -0.34
CA VAL A 311 6.67 -18.70 1.03
C VAL A 311 7.23 -20.05 1.45
N PRO A 312 8.51 -20.19 1.84
CA PRO A 312 9.06 -21.46 2.29
C PRO A 312 8.21 -21.96 3.45
N THR A 313 7.51 -23.07 3.27
CA THR A 313 6.81 -23.74 4.35
C THR A 313 7.86 -24.17 5.36
N PRO A 314 7.78 -23.76 6.65
CA PRO A 314 8.71 -24.28 7.65
C PRO A 314 8.58 -25.80 7.67
N ALA A 315 9.71 -26.46 7.37
CA ALA A 315 9.81 -27.91 7.41
C ALA A 315 9.59 -28.39 8.84
N GLY A 316 8.52 -29.14 9.07
CA GLY A 316 8.33 -29.86 10.33
C GLY A 316 6.89 -29.88 10.81
N GLU A 317 6.11 -30.80 10.26
CA GLU A 317 5.27 -31.71 11.05
C GLU A 317 4.81 -32.83 10.12
N ALA A 318 5.63 -33.88 10.04
CA ALA A 318 5.19 -35.17 9.55
C ALA A 318 4.12 -35.67 10.52
N ILE A 319 2.87 -35.62 10.09
CA ILE A 319 1.77 -36.30 10.79
C ILE A 319 1.98 -37.79 10.52
N HIS A 320 2.51 -38.49 11.51
CA HIS A 320 2.32 -39.94 11.59
C HIS A 320 0.86 -40.22 11.86
N ALA A 321 0.33 -41.13 11.05
CA ALA A 321 -1.03 -41.66 10.99
C ALA A 321 -1.60 -42.08 12.35
#